data_305c409559db9769a903faa5d549e0a9
#
_entry.id   305c409559db9769a903faa5d549e0a9
#
_cell.length_a   1.000
_cell.length_b   1.000
_cell.length_c   1.000
_cell.angle_alpha   90.00
_cell.angle_beta   90.00
_cell.angle_gamma   90.00
#
_symmetry.space_group_name_H-M   'P 1'
#
loop_
_entity.id
_entity.type
_entity.pdbx_description
1 polymer ?
#
loop_
_entity_poly.entity_id
_entity_poly.type
_entity_poly.pdbx_seq_one_letter_code
_entity_poly.pdbx_strand_id
1 'polypeptide(L)'
;MQSFGNHRVDVWKTITIAPNESITINKVKAPVTLEIKNLSDEKISLVSVLDIPNEISGKSEFKYRLPKKGTLKLENRNTKSVSIYLHYSSSQAIIVNDKELK
;
A
#
# COMPACT_ATOMS: atom_id res chain seq x y z
N MET A 1 -17.05 -27.09 -13.76
CA MET A 1 -17.11 -26.44 -13.23
C MET A 1 -16.29 -25.61 -13.04
N GLN A 2 -16.01 -25.05 -12.84
CA GLN A 2 -15.15 -24.20 -12.68
C GLN A 2 -14.92 -23.88 -11.33
N SER A 3 -13.86 -23.48 -10.97
CA SER A 3 -13.62 -22.99 -9.68
C SER A 3 -14.16 -21.62 -9.59
N PHE A 4 -14.97 -21.41 -8.61
CA PHE A 4 -15.56 -20.16 -8.57
C PHE A 4 -15.13 -19.40 -7.38
N GLY A 5 -14.32 -19.92 -6.58
CA GLY A 5 -14.02 -19.30 -5.32
C GLY A 5 -12.95 -18.25 -5.37
N ASN A 6 -12.18 -18.20 -6.45
CA ASN A 6 -11.00 -17.38 -6.42
C ASN A 6 -11.01 -16.30 -7.47
N HIS A 7 -11.95 -15.40 -7.33
CA HIS A 7 -11.93 -14.23 -8.16
C HIS A 7 -10.87 -13.29 -7.61
N ARG A 8 -9.72 -13.29 -8.25
CA ARG A 8 -8.70 -12.33 -7.89
C ARG A 8 -8.82 -11.15 -8.82
N VAL A 9 -8.79 -9.98 -8.24
CA VAL A 9 -8.86 -8.73 -8.98
C VAL A 9 -7.53 -8.02 -8.79
N ASP A 10 -6.96 -7.57 -9.90
CA ASP A 10 -5.77 -6.72 -9.84
C ASP A 10 -6.21 -5.28 -9.75
N VAL A 11 -5.67 -4.54 -8.82
CA VAL A 11 -5.99 -3.14 -8.63
C VAL A 11 -4.72 -2.32 -8.75
N TRP A 12 -4.77 -1.28 -9.57
CA TRP A 12 -3.69 -0.31 -9.72
C TRP A 12 -4.25 1.06 -9.38
N LYS A 13 -3.61 1.76 -8.48
CA LYS A 13 -4.04 3.08 -8.07
C LYS A 13 -2.85 4.02 -7.93
N THR A 14 -3.00 5.23 -8.42
CA THR A 14 -2.06 6.30 -8.12
C THR A 14 -2.65 7.12 -6.98
N ILE A 15 -1.91 7.28 -5.91
CA ILE A 15 -2.37 7.98 -4.72
C ILE A 15 -1.38 9.11 -4.43
N THR A 16 -1.91 10.30 -4.19
CA THR A 16 -1.09 11.45 -3.82
C THR A 16 -1.24 11.69 -2.32
N ILE A 17 -0.10 11.81 -1.64
CA ILE A 17 -0.07 12.06 -0.21
C ILE A 17 0.44 13.48 -0.03
N ALA A 18 -0.38 14.34 0.57
CA ALA A 18 -0.02 15.73 0.80
C ALA A 18 1.10 15.84 1.84
N PRO A 19 1.79 16.99 1.90
CA PRO A 19 2.86 17.18 2.90
C PRO A 19 2.34 16.94 4.32
N ASN A 20 3.11 16.19 5.09
CA ASN A 20 2.80 15.86 6.49
C ASN A 20 1.53 15.05 6.67
N GLU A 21 1.05 14.42 5.61
CA GLU A 21 -0.11 13.51 5.70
C GLU A 21 0.34 12.07 5.53
N SER A 22 -0.56 11.15 5.77
CA SER A 22 -0.27 9.74 5.66
C SER A 22 -1.48 8.99 5.13
N ILE A 23 -1.23 7.78 4.62
CA ILE A 23 -2.30 6.84 4.31
C ILE A 23 -2.03 5.56 5.09
N THR A 24 -3.09 4.92 5.53
CA THR A 24 -3.00 3.68 6.29
C THR A 24 -3.73 2.58 5.56
N ILE A 25 -3.04 1.48 5.29
CA ILE A 25 -3.67 0.27 4.80
C ILE A 25 -4.15 -0.47 6.03
N ASN A 26 -5.47 -0.58 6.17
CA ASN A 26 -6.08 -1.18 7.35
C ASN A 26 -5.89 -2.70 7.36
N LYS A 27 -6.17 -3.31 8.48
CA LYS A 27 -5.97 -4.76 8.65
C LYS A 27 -6.58 -5.54 7.51
N VAL A 28 -5.78 -6.38 6.87
CA VAL A 28 -6.25 -7.23 5.78
C VAL A 28 -6.83 -8.51 6.35
N LYS A 29 -7.83 -9.06 5.68
CA LYS A 29 -8.50 -10.29 6.12
C LYS A 29 -7.72 -11.52 5.76
N ALA A 30 -6.86 -11.43 4.76
CA ALA A 30 -6.02 -12.54 4.31
C ALA A 30 -4.72 -11.95 3.77
N PRO A 31 -3.66 -12.75 3.68
CA PRO A 31 -2.38 -12.23 3.18
C PRO A 31 -2.53 -11.66 1.78
N VAL A 32 -1.87 -10.56 1.50
CA VAL A 32 -1.91 -9.91 0.20
C VAL A 32 -0.53 -9.35 -0.13
N THR A 33 -0.10 -9.52 -1.37
CA THR A 33 1.16 -8.94 -1.83
C THR A 33 0.89 -7.55 -2.37
N LEU A 34 1.59 -6.58 -1.80
CA LEU A 34 1.51 -5.19 -2.21
C LEU A 34 2.76 -4.83 -2.98
N GLU A 35 2.58 -4.07 -4.05
CA GLU A 35 3.68 -3.48 -4.79
C GLU A 35 3.46 -1.98 -4.75
N ILE A 36 4.40 -1.24 -4.20
CA ILE A 36 4.29 0.20 -4.05
C ILE A 36 5.48 0.83 -4.74
N LYS A 37 5.21 1.69 -5.71
CA LYS A 37 6.26 2.41 -6.41
C LYS A 37 6.19 3.88 -5.98
N ASN A 38 7.29 4.40 -5.49
CA ASN A 38 7.39 5.81 -5.15
C ASN A 38 7.69 6.59 -6.42
N LEU A 39 6.72 7.35 -6.88
CA LEU A 39 6.86 8.11 -8.13
C LEU A 39 7.57 9.44 -7.94
N SER A 40 7.81 9.83 -6.70
CA SER A 40 8.47 11.10 -6.40
C SER A 40 9.97 10.93 -6.24
N ASP A 41 10.68 12.04 -6.13
CA ASP A 41 12.11 12.03 -5.83
C ASP A 41 12.37 12.01 -4.34
N GLU A 42 11.34 12.15 -3.52
CA GLU A 42 11.45 12.20 -2.07
C GLU A 42 11.19 10.83 -1.46
N LYS A 43 11.77 10.57 -0.29
CA LYS A 43 11.52 9.31 0.39
C LYS A 43 10.17 9.34 1.09
N ILE A 44 9.58 8.18 1.27
CA ILE A 44 8.32 8.00 1.98
C ILE A 44 8.60 7.11 3.18
N SER A 45 8.14 7.52 4.36
CA SER A 45 8.36 6.75 5.57
C SER A 45 7.33 5.62 5.67
N LEU A 46 7.77 4.45 6.14
CA LEU A 46 6.91 3.31 6.36
C LEU A 46 6.82 3.04 7.86
N VAL A 47 5.60 2.84 8.35
CA VAL A 47 5.37 2.52 9.75
C VAL A 47 4.54 1.24 9.82
N SER A 48 5.05 0.25 10.55
CA SER A 48 4.35 -1.01 10.72
C SER A 48 4.88 -1.70 11.96
N VAL A 49 4.10 -2.61 12.53
CA VAL A 49 4.59 -3.48 13.60
C VAL A 49 5.39 -4.65 13.01
N LEU A 50 5.41 -4.77 11.70
CA LEU A 50 6.12 -5.83 11.01
C LEU A 50 7.57 -5.44 10.78
N ASP A 51 8.43 -6.44 10.55
CA ASP A 51 9.84 -6.21 10.28
C ASP A 51 9.99 -5.85 8.80
N ILE A 52 9.93 -4.57 8.50
CA ILE A 52 10.03 -4.05 7.13
C ILE A 52 11.00 -2.87 7.13
N PRO A 53 11.50 -2.46 5.95
CA PRO A 53 12.26 -1.23 5.85
C PRO A 53 11.43 -0.06 6.36
N ASN A 54 12.07 0.97 6.87
CA ASN A 54 11.36 2.12 7.43
C ASN A 54 11.14 3.24 6.41
N GLU A 55 11.51 3.05 5.17
CA GLU A 55 11.26 4.04 4.13
C GLU A 55 11.36 3.44 2.73
N ILE A 56 10.73 4.12 1.76
CA ILE A 56 10.89 3.82 0.34
C ILE A 56 11.60 5.03 -0.27
N SER A 57 12.79 4.81 -0.82
CA SER A 57 13.56 5.88 -1.45
C SER A 57 12.84 6.43 -2.67
N GLY A 58 13.21 7.64 -3.08
CA GLY A 58 12.63 8.24 -4.27
C GLY A 58 12.86 7.37 -5.50
N LYS A 59 11.85 7.25 -6.35
CA LYS A 59 11.87 6.47 -7.58
C LYS A 59 12.14 4.98 -7.38
N SER A 60 11.93 4.47 -6.15
CA SER A 60 12.14 3.06 -5.84
C SER A 60 10.83 2.32 -5.69
N GLU A 61 10.91 1.00 -5.72
CA GLU A 61 9.77 0.12 -5.48
C GLU A 61 9.91 -0.59 -4.17
N PHE A 62 8.77 -0.90 -3.56
CA PHE A 62 8.69 -1.70 -2.36
C PHE A 62 7.66 -2.79 -2.59
N LYS A 63 8.05 -4.04 -2.44
CA LYS A 63 7.15 -5.18 -2.60
C LYS A 63 7.13 -5.96 -1.31
N TYR A 64 5.96 -6.23 -0.79
CA TYR A 64 5.84 -6.89 0.48
C TYR A 64 4.56 -7.71 0.56
N ARG A 65 4.65 -8.89 1.14
CA ARG A 65 3.47 -9.73 1.39
C ARG A 65 2.96 -9.42 2.79
N LEU A 66 1.87 -8.68 2.86
CA LEU A 66 1.25 -8.31 4.11
C LEU A 66 0.51 -9.51 4.68
N PRO A 67 0.82 -9.96 5.91
CA PRO A 67 0.15 -11.12 6.46
C PRO A 67 -1.27 -10.78 6.92
N LYS A 68 -2.05 -11.81 7.19
CA LYS A 68 -3.39 -11.65 7.74
C LYS A 68 -3.32 -10.74 8.97
N LYS A 69 -4.24 -9.80 9.06
CA LYS A 69 -4.30 -8.78 10.11
C LYS A 69 -3.15 -7.77 10.08
N GLY A 70 -2.32 -7.83 9.05
CA GLY A 70 -1.25 -6.84 8.92
C GLY A 70 -1.78 -5.48 8.52
N THR A 71 -1.04 -4.45 8.90
CA THR A 71 -1.34 -3.06 8.55
C THR A 71 -0.07 -2.41 8.07
N LEU A 72 -0.23 -1.32 7.33
CA LEU A 72 0.92 -0.57 6.84
C LEU A 72 0.53 0.89 6.73
N LYS A 73 1.38 1.79 7.22
CA LYS A 73 1.16 3.21 7.11
C LYS A 73 2.28 3.82 6.30
N LEU A 74 1.91 4.66 5.32
CA LEU A 74 2.87 5.42 4.54
C LEU A 74 2.75 6.89 4.93
N GLU A 75 3.86 7.49 5.33
CA GLU A 75 3.88 8.87 5.79
C GLU A 75 4.71 9.74 4.87
N ASN A 76 4.13 10.85 4.44
CA ASN A 76 4.88 11.84 3.69
C ASN A 76 5.34 12.92 4.68
N ARG A 77 6.61 12.86 5.07
CA ARG A 77 7.20 13.84 5.98
C ARG A 77 7.94 14.95 5.23
N ASN A 78 7.66 15.07 3.94
CA ASN A 78 8.32 16.07 3.12
C ASN A 78 7.48 17.33 3.05
N THR A 79 8.07 18.39 2.49
CA THR A 79 7.37 19.66 2.31
C THR A 79 6.59 19.71 1.00
N LYS A 80 6.69 18.65 0.19
CA LYS A 80 5.99 18.52 -1.09
C LYS A 80 5.08 17.31 -1.05
N SER A 81 4.04 17.34 -1.87
CA SER A 81 3.22 16.15 -2.08
C SER A 81 4.05 15.07 -2.76
N VAL A 82 3.77 13.82 -2.43
CA VAL A 82 4.40 12.68 -3.10
C VAL A 82 3.31 11.82 -3.69
N SER A 83 3.62 11.15 -4.79
CA SER A 83 2.67 10.23 -5.41
C SER A 83 3.24 8.83 -5.40
N ILE A 84 2.38 7.87 -5.15
CA ILE A 84 2.74 6.46 -5.20
C ILE A 84 1.84 5.75 -6.19
N TYR A 85 2.36 4.66 -6.73
CA TYR A 85 1.58 3.75 -7.55
C TYR A 85 1.45 2.46 -6.76
N LEU A 86 0.22 2.11 -6.43
CA LEU A 86 -0.07 0.93 -5.63
C LEU A 86 -0.70 -0.13 -6.50
N HIS A 87 -0.14 -1.34 -6.45
CA HIS A 87 -0.70 -2.49 -7.13
C HIS A 87 -0.86 -3.63 -6.13
N TYR A 88 -1.98 -4.31 -6.20
CA TYR A 88 -2.16 -5.56 -5.47
C TYR A 88 -3.13 -6.46 -6.24
N SER A 89 -3.02 -7.77 -5.98
CA SER A 89 -3.94 -8.76 -6.52
C SER A 89 -4.59 -9.45 -5.33
N SER A 90 -5.91 -9.42 -5.25
CA SER A 90 -6.60 -9.93 -4.08
C SER A 90 -8.04 -10.32 -4.41
N SER A 91 -8.56 -11.26 -3.63
CA SER A 91 -9.98 -11.60 -3.68
C SER A 91 -10.77 -10.81 -2.63
N GLN A 92 -10.10 -9.94 -1.89
CA GLN A 92 -10.71 -9.11 -0.86
C GLN A 92 -10.57 -7.64 -1.19
N ALA A 93 -11.46 -6.82 -0.68
CA ALA A 93 -11.32 -5.38 -0.77
C ALA A 93 -10.24 -4.93 0.22
N ILE A 94 -9.38 -4.02 -0.23
CA ILE A 94 -8.37 -3.42 0.64
C ILE A 94 -8.93 -2.10 1.15
N ILE A 95 -8.80 -1.88 2.45
CA ILE A 95 -9.30 -0.67 3.10
C ILE A 95 -8.11 0.27 3.31
N VAL A 96 -8.24 1.50 2.82
CA VAL A 96 -7.21 2.52 2.98
C VAL A 96 -7.85 3.73 3.64
N ASN A 97 -7.28 4.17 4.77
CA ASN A 97 -7.85 5.26 5.58
C ASN A 97 -9.31 5.03 5.90
N ASP A 98 -9.64 3.78 6.29
CA ASP A 98 -11.00 3.35 6.67
C ASP A 98 -12.00 3.41 5.53
N LYS A 99 -11.55 3.52 4.29
CA LYS A 99 -12.41 3.49 3.12
C LYS A 99 -11.97 2.39 2.17
N GLU A 100 -12.94 1.74 1.55
CA GLU A 100 -12.63 0.71 0.58
C GLU A 100 -11.94 1.32 -0.64
N LEU A 101 -10.83 0.71 -1.03
CA LEU A 101 -10.08 1.17 -2.19
C LEU A 101 -10.69 0.54 -3.45
N LYS A 102 -11.02 1.36 -4.41
CA LYS A 102 -11.62 0.90 -5.67
C LYS A 102 -10.77 1.30 -6.85
#